data_cce3733d587875b678283eaa1b04dc1a
#
_entry.id   cce3733d587875b678283eaa1b04dc1a
#
_cell.length_a   1.000
_cell.length_b   1.000
_cell.length_c   1.000
_cell.angle_alpha   90.00
_cell.angle_beta   90.00
_cell.angle_gamma   90.00
#
_symmetry.space_group_name_H-M   'P 1'
#
loop_
_entity.id
_entity.type
_entity.pdbx_description
1 polymer ?
#
loop_
_entity_poly.entity_id
_entity_poly.type
_entity_poly.pdbx_seq_one_letter_code
_entity_poly.pdbx_strand_id
1 'polypeptide(L)'
;MKITLMDLENVAKVLSIKVTYDDLKTSKGGSCRVMETRRIIINKYLQNVDKISLLARELGNFDLSGIDIPDHVRRKIEKEAEPQA
;
A
#
# COMPACT_ATOMS: atom_id res chain seq x y z
N MET A 1 -1.13 -12.23 14.19
CA MET A 1 -1.17 -10.79 14.46
C MET A 1 -2.01 -10.06 13.42
N LYS A 2 -2.77 -9.12 13.90
CA LYS A 2 -3.62 -8.35 13.00
C LYS A 2 -2.84 -7.20 12.38
N ILE A 3 -2.92 -7.09 11.06
CA ILE A 3 -2.24 -6.01 10.36
C ILE A 3 -3.08 -4.74 10.43
N THR A 4 -2.42 -3.60 10.55
CA THR A 4 -3.08 -2.30 10.58
C THR A 4 -2.64 -1.46 9.39
N LEU A 5 -3.42 -0.42 9.09
CA LEU A 5 -3.08 0.50 8.02
C LEU A 5 -1.73 1.18 8.31
N MET A 6 -1.49 1.49 9.58
CA MET A 6 -0.23 2.12 9.99
C MET A 6 0.98 1.22 9.68
N ASP A 7 0.84 -0.09 9.83
CA ASP A 7 1.92 -1.02 9.49
C ASP A 7 2.35 -0.86 8.04
N LEU A 8 1.38 -0.73 7.15
CA LEU A 8 1.65 -0.56 5.73
C LEU A 8 2.15 0.84 5.40
N GLU A 9 1.63 1.84 6.09
CA GLU A 9 2.12 3.22 5.92
C GLU A 9 3.59 3.33 6.31
N ASN A 10 4.00 2.60 7.34
CA ASN A 10 5.41 2.59 7.75
C ASN A 10 6.30 1.98 6.67
N VAL A 11 5.83 0.93 6.00
CA VAL A 11 6.58 0.34 4.88
C VAL A 11 6.72 1.35 3.75
N ALA A 12 5.63 2.04 3.42
CA ALA A 12 5.67 3.07 2.38
C ALA A 12 6.67 4.17 2.73
N LYS A 13 6.71 4.57 3.99
CA LYS A 13 7.61 5.60 4.45
C LYS A 13 9.07 5.17 4.28
N VAL A 14 9.39 3.92 4.61
CA VAL A 14 10.74 3.39 4.43
C VAL A 14 11.14 3.40 2.96
N LEU A 15 10.18 3.17 2.07
CA LEU A 15 10.41 3.16 0.62
C LEU A 15 10.36 4.57 0.00
N SER A 16 10.15 5.59 0.82
CA SER A 16 10.00 6.98 0.36
C SER A 16 8.80 7.16 -0.56
N ILE A 17 7.73 6.40 -0.30
CA ILE A 17 6.48 6.51 -1.03
C ILE A 17 5.52 7.35 -0.22
N LYS A 18 4.93 8.36 -0.84
CA LYS A 18 3.95 9.20 -0.17
C LYS A 18 2.56 8.58 -0.31
N VAL A 19 1.89 8.37 0.82
CA VAL A 19 0.53 7.84 0.85
C VAL A 19 -0.43 8.98 1.19
N THR A 20 -1.44 9.18 0.37
CA THR A 20 -2.45 10.22 0.59
C THR A 20 -3.84 9.62 0.49
N TYR A 21 -4.79 10.29 1.13
CA TYR A 21 -6.19 9.87 1.16
C TYR A 21 -7.06 11.00 0.64
N ASP A 22 -7.76 10.74 -0.44
CA ASP A 22 -8.59 11.76 -1.10
C ASP A 22 -9.94 11.20 -1.51
N ASP A 23 -10.85 12.10 -1.85
CA ASP A 23 -12.14 11.73 -2.43
C ASP A 23 -11.92 11.42 -3.91
N LEU A 24 -11.92 10.15 -4.24
CA LEU A 24 -11.68 9.70 -5.61
C LEU A 24 -12.97 9.27 -6.32
N LYS A 25 -14.11 9.64 -5.78
CA LYS A 25 -15.43 9.30 -6.35
C LYS A 25 -15.57 7.77 -6.43
N THR A 26 -15.65 7.23 -7.64
CA THR A 26 -15.82 5.80 -7.83
C THR A 26 -14.52 5.01 -7.87
N SER A 27 -13.39 5.68 -7.90
CA SER A 27 -12.09 5.01 -7.92
C SER A 27 -11.66 4.61 -6.51
N LYS A 28 -11.05 3.43 -6.38
CA LYS A 28 -10.49 2.99 -5.10
C LYS A 28 -9.15 3.66 -4.81
N GLY A 29 -8.39 3.94 -5.85
CA GLY A 29 -7.07 4.53 -5.74
C GLY A 29 -6.06 3.79 -6.60
N GLY A 30 -4.80 4.10 -6.39
CA GLY A 30 -3.72 3.46 -7.13
C GLY A 30 -2.41 4.18 -6.91
N SER A 31 -1.37 3.68 -7.55
CA SER A 31 -0.07 4.31 -7.48
C SER A 31 0.14 5.25 -8.67
N CYS A 32 0.90 6.31 -8.43
CA CYS A 32 1.27 7.23 -9.49
C CYS A 32 2.66 7.79 -9.21
N ARG A 33 3.28 8.34 -10.23
CA ARG A 33 4.58 8.95 -10.11
C ARG A 33 4.46 10.40 -10.57
N VAL A 34 4.83 11.31 -9.68
CA VAL A 34 4.84 12.75 -9.97
C VAL A 34 6.29 13.18 -9.89
N MET A 35 6.86 13.52 -11.04
CA MET A 35 8.29 13.78 -11.17
C MET A 35 9.09 12.55 -10.70
N GLU A 36 9.88 12.68 -9.66
CA GLU A 36 10.64 11.55 -9.11
C GLU A 36 10.02 11.00 -7.82
N THR A 37 8.85 11.52 -7.44
CA THR A 37 8.19 11.11 -6.21
C THR A 37 7.12 10.07 -6.53
N ARG A 38 7.22 8.93 -5.87
CA ARG A 38 6.20 7.88 -5.97
C ARG A 38 5.11 8.17 -4.97
N ARG A 39 3.86 7.98 -5.39
CA ARG A 39 2.70 8.20 -4.53
C ARG A 39 1.72 7.06 -4.65
N ILE A 40 1.05 6.79 -3.53
CA ILE A 40 -0.12 5.91 -3.51
C ILE A 40 -1.27 6.76 -3.02
N ILE A 41 -2.33 6.84 -3.81
CA ILE A 41 -3.52 7.62 -3.46
C ILE A 41 -4.63 6.64 -3.15
N ILE A 42 -5.29 6.82 -2.02
CA ILE A 42 -6.33 5.92 -1.56
C ILE A 42 -7.61 6.72 -1.37
N ASN A 43 -8.74 6.18 -1.84
CA ASN A 43 -10.03 6.82 -1.62
C ASN A 43 -10.34 6.80 -0.12
N LYS A 44 -10.46 7.96 0.48
CA LYS A 44 -10.66 8.09 1.93
C LYS A 44 -11.97 7.50 2.42
N TYR A 45 -12.92 7.27 1.52
CA TYR A 45 -14.23 6.72 1.87
C TYR A 45 -14.29 5.20 1.84
N LEU A 46 -13.19 4.52 1.50
CA LEU A 46 -13.14 3.07 1.57
C LEU A 46 -13.20 2.64 3.04
N GLN A 47 -13.72 1.43 3.25
CA GLN A 47 -13.63 0.82 4.57
C GLN A 47 -12.17 0.50 4.90
N ASN A 48 -11.86 0.38 6.18
CA ASN A 48 -10.50 0.16 6.61
C ASN A 48 -9.87 -1.09 5.99
N VAL A 49 -10.64 -2.16 5.89
CA VAL A 49 -10.16 -3.42 5.30
C VAL A 49 -9.79 -3.22 3.83
N ASP A 50 -10.55 -2.41 3.11
CA ASP A 50 -10.29 -2.14 1.70
C ASP A 50 -9.07 -1.24 1.52
N LYS A 51 -8.88 -0.29 2.42
CA LYS A 51 -7.68 0.55 2.40
C LYS A 51 -6.43 -0.29 2.62
N ILE A 52 -6.49 -1.21 3.57
CA ILE A 52 -5.37 -2.11 3.86
C ILE A 52 -5.05 -2.98 2.65
N SER A 53 -6.08 -3.58 2.04
CA SER A 53 -5.87 -4.44 0.87
C SER A 53 -5.27 -3.65 -0.30
N LEU A 54 -5.79 -2.47 -0.56
CA LEU A 54 -5.28 -1.64 -1.66
C LEU A 54 -3.83 -1.24 -1.42
N LEU A 55 -3.53 -0.76 -0.22
CA LEU A 55 -2.17 -0.32 0.09
C LEU A 55 -1.19 -1.47 0.03
N ALA A 56 -1.55 -2.63 0.58
CA ALA A 56 -0.70 -3.82 0.51
C ALA A 56 -0.45 -4.24 -0.93
N ARG A 57 -1.49 -4.21 -1.76
CA ARG A 57 -1.38 -4.56 -3.17
C ARG A 57 -0.43 -3.62 -3.91
N GLU A 58 -0.57 -2.32 -3.68
CA GLU A 58 0.29 -1.33 -4.36
C GLU A 58 1.73 -1.43 -3.88
N LEU A 59 1.94 -1.68 -2.60
CA LEU A 59 3.29 -1.87 -2.07
C LEU A 59 3.97 -3.09 -2.67
N GLY A 60 3.21 -4.11 -3.03
CA GLY A 60 3.75 -5.31 -3.65
C GLY A 60 4.34 -5.08 -5.04
N ASN A 61 4.07 -3.92 -5.65
CA ASN A 61 4.64 -3.56 -6.94
C ASN A 61 6.05 -2.97 -6.82
N PHE A 62 6.53 -2.76 -5.60
CA PHE A 62 7.84 -2.19 -5.37
C PHE A 62 8.81 -3.25 -4.87
N ASP A 63 10.09 -3.00 -5.05
CA ASP A 63 11.13 -3.90 -4.55
C ASP A 63 11.24 -3.76 -3.04
N LEU A 64 10.86 -4.82 -2.33
CA LEU A 64 10.88 -4.83 -0.87
C LEU A 64 12.13 -5.50 -0.31
N SER A 65 13.04 -5.94 -1.17
CA SER A 65 14.28 -6.55 -0.71
C SER A 65 15.16 -5.49 -0.05
N GLY A 66 15.90 -5.90 0.96
CA GLY A 66 16.81 -4.98 1.63
C GLY A 66 16.16 -4.09 2.69
N ILE A 67 14.85 -4.16 2.89
CA ILE A 67 14.19 -3.42 3.96
C ILE A 67 13.66 -4.38 5.01
N ASP A 68 13.63 -3.90 6.24
CA ASP A 68 13.18 -4.70 7.38
C ASP A 68 11.67 -4.53 7.54
N ILE A 69 10.93 -5.58 7.22
CA ILE A 69 9.47 -5.59 7.31
C ILE A 69 9.06 -6.74 8.22
N PRO A 70 8.20 -6.50 9.22
CA PRO A 70 7.69 -7.59 10.05
C PRO A 70 7.05 -8.69 9.19
N ASP A 71 7.23 -9.95 9.57
CA ASP A 71 6.76 -11.08 8.78
C ASP A 71 5.27 -11.02 8.45
N HIS A 72 4.44 -10.65 9.42
CA HIS A 72 3.00 -10.61 9.19
C HIS A 72 2.61 -9.52 8.17
N VAL A 73 3.37 -8.44 8.13
CA VAL A 73 3.14 -7.36 7.16
C VAL A 73 3.59 -7.82 5.78
N ARG A 74 4.78 -8.43 5.69
CA ARG A 74 5.30 -8.95 4.43
C ARG A 74 4.35 -9.99 3.82
N ARG A 75 3.80 -10.88 4.64
CA ARG A 75 2.86 -11.89 4.16
C ARG A 75 1.60 -11.26 3.58
N LYS A 76 1.11 -10.20 4.21
CA LYS A 76 -0.08 -9.51 3.71
C LYS A 76 0.21 -8.87 2.36
N ILE A 77 1.36 -8.22 2.22
CA ILE A 77 1.75 -7.59 0.96
C ILE A 77 1.88 -8.64 -0.15
N GLU A 78 2.55 -9.75 0.15
CA GLU A 78 2.75 -10.82 -0.83
C GLU A 78 1.42 -11.45 -1.24
N LYS A 79 0.52 -11.63 -0.29
CA LYS A 79 -0.80 -12.20 -0.58
C LYS A 79 -1.63 -11.32 -1.50
N GLU A 80 -1.63 -10.01 -1.27
CA GLU A 80 -2.41 -9.09 -2.09
C GLU A 80 -1.77 -8.85 -3.44
N ALA A 81 -0.46 -9.00 -3.54
CA ALA A 81 0.29 -8.78 -4.77
C ALA A 81 0.34 -10.01 -5.68
N GLU A 82 -0.14 -11.16 -5.21
CA GLU A 82 -0.12 -12.38 -6.00
C GLU A 82 -0.83 -12.17 -7.33
N PRO A 83 -0.20 -12.59 -8.44
CA PRO A 83 -0.85 -12.45 -9.73
C PRO A 83 -2.09 -13.32 -9.80
N GLN A 84 -3.12 -12.77 -10.38
CA GLN A 84 -4.36 -13.50 -10.59
C GLN A 84 -4.14 -14.50 -11.73
N ALA A 85 -4.44 -15.73 -11.47
CA ALA A 85 -4.26 -16.77 -12.47
C ALA A 85 -5.27 -16.60 -13.62
#